data_4347b3bd0eb9a10eab848e78572088b0
#
_entry.id   4347b3bd0eb9a10eab848e78572088b0
#
_cell.length_a   1.000
_cell.length_b   1.000
_cell.length_c   1.000
_cell.angle_alpha   90.00
_cell.angle_beta   90.00
_cell.angle_gamma   90.00
#
_symmetry.space_group_name_H-M   'P 1'
#
loop_
_entity.id
_entity.type
_entity.pdbx_description
1 polymer ?
#
loop_
_entity_poly.entity_id
_entity_poly.type
_entity_poly.pdbx_seq_one_letter_code
_entity_poly.pdbx_strand_id
1 'polypeptide(L)'
;YWYEPTDYYGVVWPAQNMPVEFFGSSYPWSISMGKDVDKSAVKVTLIRQSDQKKWAFSEKKADGYFNVENSNYGQKGCIIFRPENLSYQPGDTFEVKITGLDQKVSYTVKFFSINSSAESDEKQKESKITAKNITKTFSTTTFSINAKTNGKGKMTYKVADEKIAAVSKKGVVTLKNYGETKIKIRVAASGNYKAAEKTITLTVKPVKAKTGSLKSTAKGSFALKWKQDKKATGYIIQYSTDKRFEKNVKSTTVSSNRTTSKKIGKLKAGKKYYVRICSYKKSGGKNIKGAYSDVKTVITKK
;
A
#
# COMPACT_ATOMS: atom_id res chain seq x y z
N TYR A 1 11.23 29.72 -18.75
CA TYR A 1 12.09 30.78 -19.22
C TYR A 1 13.48 30.51 -18.66
N TRP A 2 14.54 30.33 -19.36
CA TRP A 2 15.11 31.22 -20.31
C TRP A 2 16.15 30.55 -21.11
N TYR A 3 15.94 30.48 -22.32
CA TYR A 3 16.96 30.22 -23.27
C TYR A 3 16.98 31.42 -24.21
N GLU A 4 18.03 32.17 -24.24
CA GLU A 4 18.28 33.10 -25.30
C GLU A 4 18.84 32.30 -26.47
N PRO A 5 18.29 32.39 -27.69
CA PRO A 5 18.70 31.55 -28.84
C PRO A 5 20.12 31.81 -29.35
N THR A 6 20.86 32.67 -28.72
CA THR A 6 22.23 33.05 -29.10
C THR A 6 23.32 32.22 -28.45
N ASP A 7 22.97 31.39 -27.43
CA ASP A 7 23.95 30.55 -26.74
C ASP A 7 24.02 29.17 -27.40
N TYR A 8 24.87 29.02 -28.38
CA TYR A 8 25.19 27.74 -29.05
C TYR A 8 25.74 26.66 -28.16
N TYR A 9 25.98 26.93 -26.89
CA TYR A 9 26.48 26.03 -25.88
C TYR A 9 25.52 26.06 -24.70
N GLY A 10 24.98 24.92 -24.34
CA GLY A 10 24.11 24.82 -23.20
C GLY A 10 24.82 25.31 -21.93
N VAL A 11 24.58 26.55 -21.53
CA VAL A 11 25.12 27.12 -20.30
C VAL A 11 24.32 26.57 -19.16
N VAL A 12 24.97 25.77 -18.32
CA VAL A 12 24.36 25.28 -17.08
C VAL A 12 24.50 26.36 -16.03
N TRP A 13 23.47 27.16 -15.84
CA TRP A 13 23.37 28.07 -14.69
C TRP A 13 23.09 27.27 -13.41
N PRO A 14 23.57 27.70 -12.26
CA PRO A 14 23.37 26.97 -11.00
C PRO A 14 21.87 26.80 -10.71
N ALA A 15 21.49 25.58 -10.39
CA ALA A 15 20.16 25.17 -9.90
C ALA A 15 18.98 25.37 -10.86
N GLN A 16 19.08 24.96 -12.10
CA GLN A 16 17.97 25.12 -13.04
C GLN A 16 17.51 23.79 -13.63
N ASN A 17 16.22 23.75 -13.96
CA ASN A 17 15.62 22.66 -14.72
C ASN A 17 16.06 22.77 -16.18
N MET A 18 16.48 21.66 -16.78
CA MET A 18 16.98 21.60 -18.16
C MET A 18 16.03 20.80 -19.06
N PRO A 19 15.66 21.31 -20.25
CA PRO A 19 14.84 20.55 -21.19
C PRO A 19 15.62 19.37 -21.78
N VAL A 20 15.00 18.19 -21.78
CA VAL A 20 15.61 16.93 -22.25
C VAL A 20 15.91 16.99 -23.75
N GLU A 21 15.06 17.62 -24.52
CA GLU A 21 15.15 17.72 -25.99
C GLU A 21 16.34 18.55 -26.46
N PHE A 22 16.85 19.44 -25.63
CA PHE A 22 18.02 20.27 -25.91
C PHE A 22 19.36 19.52 -25.83
N PHE A 23 19.39 18.41 -25.12
CA PHE A 23 20.62 17.64 -24.82
C PHE A 23 20.66 16.32 -25.60
N GLY A 24 20.00 16.25 -26.73
CA GLY A 24 20.30 15.19 -27.70
C GLY A 24 21.82 15.10 -27.85
N SER A 25 22.37 13.94 -28.14
CA SER A 25 23.77 13.52 -28.09
C SER A 25 24.85 14.46 -28.72
N SER A 26 24.47 15.64 -29.18
CA SER A 26 25.31 16.52 -29.98
C SER A 26 25.88 17.75 -29.26
N TYR A 27 25.27 18.20 -28.16
CA TYR A 27 25.71 19.46 -27.51
C TYR A 27 26.44 19.22 -26.18
N PRO A 28 27.61 19.87 -25.99
CA PRO A 28 28.32 19.80 -24.72
C PRO A 28 27.64 20.66 -23.63
N TRP A 29 27.82 20.27 -22.39
CA TRP A 29 27.48 21.09 -21.24
C TRP A 29 28.58 22.13 -21.04
N SER A 30 28.22 23.36 -20.74
CA SER A 30 29.16 24.44 -20.47
C SER A 30 28.84 25.13 -19.15
N ILE A 31 29.87 25.38 -18.36
CA ILE A 31 29.77 26.09 -17.09
C ILE A 31 30.81 27.20 -17.10
N SER A 32 30.36 28.45 -17.08
CA SER A 32 31.25 29.61 -16.95
C SER A 32 31.58 29.88 -15.51
N MET A 33 32.89 30.02 -15.21
CA MET A 33 33.38 30.32 -13.87
C MET A 33 33.59 31.83 -13.64
N GLY A 34 33.41 32.67 -14.67
CA GLY A 34 33.62 34.12 -14.58
C GLY A 34 35.06 34.57 -14.43
N LYS A 35 36.01 33.64 -14.32
CA LYS A 35 37.46 33.86 -14.24
C LYS A 35 38.22 32.78 -14.99
N ASP A 36 39.49 33.02 -15.30
CA ASP A 36 40.32 32.02 -15.96
C ASP A 36 40.46 30.77 -15.13
N VAL A 37 40.43 29.62 -15.78
CA VAL A 37 40.52 28.30 -15.16
C VAL A 37 41.72 27.54 -15.75
N ASP A 38 42.53 26.94 -14.89
CA ASP A 38 43.61 26.05 -15.32
C ASP A 38 43.00 24.67 -15.72
N LYS A 39 43.10 24.38 -17.01
CA LYS A 39 42.62 23.12 -17.59
C LYS A 39 43.24 21.89 -16.96
N SER A 40 44.55 21.98 -16.58
CA SER A 40 45.30 20.87 -16.01
C SER A 40 44.86 20.53 -14.57
N ALA A 41 44.36 21.52 -13.84
CA ALA A 41 43.93 21.40 -12.44
C ALA A 41 42.47 20.97 -12.32
N VAL A 42 41.58 21.41 -13.24
CA VAL A 42 40.15 21.22 -13.11
C VAL A 42 39.72 19.78 -13.38
N LYS A 43 38.81 19.29 -12.55
CA LYS A 43 38.15 17.98 -12.72
C LYS A 43 36.63 18.14 -12.54
N VAL A 44 35.86 17.54 -13.44
CA VAL A 44 34.41 17.50 -13.37
C VAL A 44 33.97 16.05 -13.11
N THR A 45 33.04 15.87 -12.21
CA THR A 45 32.36 14.58 -12.02
C THR A 45 30.88 14.81 -12.17
N LEU A 46 30.27 14.12 -13.13
CA LEU A 46 28.83 14.07 -13.32
C LEU A 46 28.29 12.80 -12.65
N ILE A 47 27.28 12.91 -11.83
CA ILE A 47 26.70 11.79 -11.06
C ILE A 47 25.20 11.76 -11.30
N ARG A 48 24.69 10.70 -11.91
CA ARG A 48 23.25 10.48 -11.99
C ARG A 48 22.71 9.98 -10.66
N GLN A 49 21.72 10.66 -10.09
CA GLN A 49 21.25 10.38 -8.73
C GLN A 49 20.43 9.08 -8.65
N SER A 50 19.79 8.66 -9.75
CA SER A 50 18.93 7.47 -9.77
C SER A 50 19.68 6.15 -9.57
N ASP A 51 20.90 6.03 -10.12
CA ASP A 51 21.71 4.81 -10.10
C ASP A 51 23.17 5.02 -9.66
N GLN A 52 23.54 6.25 -9.25
CA GLN A 52 24.87 6.66 -8.84
C GLN A 52 25.95 6.46 -9.90
N LYS A 53 25.56 6.32 -11.18
CA LYS A 53 26.51 6.24 -12.29
C LYS A 53 27.31 7.53 -12.41
N LYS A 54 28.61 7.40 -12.67
CA LYS A 54 29.57 8.53 -12.72
C LYS A 54 30.25 8.62 -14.06
N TRP A 55 30.50 9.85 -14.50
CA TRP A 55 31.36 10.22 -15.62
C TRP A 55 32.39 11.23 -15.11
N ALA A 56 33.63 11.01 -15.43
CA ALA A 56 34.75 11.85 -14.97
C ALA A 56 35.38 12.55 -16.17
N PHE A 57 35.68 13.84 -16.00
CA PHE A 57 36.26 14.69 -17.03
C PHE A 57 37.43 15.46 -16.45
N SER A 58 38.58 15.37 -17.11
CA SER A 58 39.78 16.13 -16.84
C SER A 58 40.67 16.12 -18.10
N GLU A 59 41.73 16.90 -18.14
CA GLU A 59 42.68 16.89 -19.25
C GLU A 59 43.29 15.50 -19.48
N LYS A 60 43.52 14.72 -18.44
CA LYS A 60 44.18 13.40 -18.50
C LYS A 60 43.20 12.26 -18.76
N LYS A 61 41.94 12.42 -18.46
CA LYS A 61 40.90 11.41 -18.59
C LYS A 61 39.51 12.04 -18.74
N ALA A 62 38.82 11.72 -19.82
CA ALA A 62 37.43 12.16 -20.02
C ALA A 62 36.56 11.02 -20.48
N ASP A 63 35.41 10.83 -19.82
CA ASP A 63 34.36 9.91 -20.26
C ASP A 63 33.47 10.58 -21.31
N GLY A 64 34.10 11.11 -22.35
CA GLY A 64 33.51 11.88 -23.45
C GLY A 64 34.33 13.13 -23.77
N TYR A 65 33.69 14.15 -24.34
CA TYR A 65 34.34 15.41 -24.71
C TYR A 65 34.62 16.25 -23.43
N PHE A 66 35.82 16.85 -23.36
CA PHE A 66 36.20 17.78 -22.30
C PHE A 66 37.10 18.86 -22.81
N ASN A 67 36.78 20.12 -22.52
CA ASN A 67 37.64 21.28 -22.81
C ASN A 67 37.46 22.39 -21.76
N VAL A 68 38.42 23.29 -21.69
CA VAL A 68 38.35 24.54 -20.92
C VAL A 68 38.78 25.69 -21.80
N GLU A 69 37.92 26.69 -21.90
CA GLU A 69 38.16 27.87 -22.71
C GLU A 69 38.10 29.13 -21.85
N ASN A 70 39.20 29.87 -21.78
CA ASN A 70 39.30 31.08 -20.98
C ASN A 70 38.83 32.35 -21.73
N SER A 71 38.49 32.19 -23.00
CA SER A 71 37.89 33.24 -23.81
C SER A 71 36.88 32.59 -24.78
N ASN A 72 35.61 32.61 -24.41
CA ASN A 72 34.55 32.07 -25.24
C ASN A 72 33.36 33.04 -25.23
N TYR A 73 33.08 33.70 -26.35
CA TYR A 73 31.98 34.66 -26.52
C TYR A 73 31.83 35.67 -25.33
N GLY A 74 32.96 36.18 -24.82
CA GLY A 74 33.00 37.14 -23.72
C GLY A 74 32.90 36.53 -22.31
N GLN A 75 32.76 35.23 -22.24
CA GLN A 75 32.78 34.52 -20.94
C GLN A 75 34.16 33.97 -20.60
N LYS A 76 34.55 34.03 -19.33
CA LYS A 76 35.81 33.52 -18.83
C LYS A 76 35.67 32.20 -18.09
N GLY A 77 36.63 31.29 -18.34
CA GLY A 77 36.70 30.00 -17.68
C GLY A 77 35.53 29.08 -17.95
N CYS A 78 35.16 28.95 -19.24
CA CYS A 78 34.15 28.00 -19.64
C CYS A 78 34.66 26.56 -19.56
N ILE A 79 34.13 25.78 -18.65
CA ILE A 79 34.36 24.33 -18.54
C ILE A 79 33.30 23.64 -19.40
N ILE A 80 33.75 22.94 -20.45
CA ILE A 80 32.90 22.34 -21.47
C ILE A 80 33.08 20.83 -21.42
N PHE A 81 32.00 20.07 -21.22
CA PHE A 81 32.06 18.60 -21.20
C PHE A 81 30.79 17.97 -21.78
N ARG A 82 30.93 16.80 -22.38
CA ARG A 82 29.83 16.01 -22.93
C ARG A 82 30.08 14.54 -22.64
N PRO A 83 29.28 13.91 -21.78
CA PRO A 83 29.37 12.48 -21.51
C PRO A 83 29.09 11.65 -22.77
N GLU A 84 29.89 10.61 -23.02
CA GLU A 84 29.57 9.61 -24.00
C GLU A 84 28.47 8.67 -23.46
N ASN A 85 27.55 8.25 -24.36
CA ASN A 85 26.50 7.30 -24.03
C ASN A 85 25.61 7.73 -22.82
N LEU A 86 25.42 9.04 -22.65
CA LEU A 86 24.49 9.56 -21.67
C LEU A 86 23.06 9.47 -22.22
N SER A 87 22.24 8.63 -21.58
CA SER A 87 20.80 8.65 -21.75
C SER A 87 20.13 9.23 -20.52
N TYR A 88 19.13 10.06 -20.69
CA TYR A 88 18.35 10.66 -19.61
C TYR A 88 16.88 10.68 -19.95
N GLN A 89 16.05 10.71 -18.90
CA GLN A 89 14.61 10.77 -18.98
C GLN A 89 14.09 12.02 -18.25
N PRO A 90 12.90 12.53 -18.62
CA PRO A 90 12.25 13.57 -17.82
C PRO A 90 12.16 13.13 -16.33
N GLY A 91 12.65 13.99 -15.44
CA GLY A 91 12.74 13.72 -14.00
C GLY A 91 14.08 13.20 -13.51
N ASP A 92 15.01 12.86 -14.41
CA ASP A 92 16.39 12.53 -14.02
C ASP A 92 17.05 13.74 -13.36
N THR A 93 17.84 13.47 -12.31
CA THR A 93 18.62 14.47 -11.59
C THR A 93 20.10 14.09 -11.62
N PHE A 94 20.92 15.05 -11.97
CA PHE A 94 22.36 14.89 -12.01
C PHE A 94 23.03 15.88 -11.06
N GLU A 95 24.05 15.44 -10.39
CA GLU A 95 24.96 16.30 -9.63
C GLU A 95 26.23 16.50 -10.43
N VAL A 96 26.63 17.76 -10.64
CA VAL A 96 27.90 18.14 -11.27
C VAL A 96 28.82 18.65 -10.20
N LYS A 97 29.91 17.92 -9.93
CA LYS A 97 30.96 18.33 -8.98
C LYS A 97 32.19 18.81 -9.74
N ILE A 98 32.64 20.01 -9.45
CA ILE A 98 33.86 20.59 -10.01
C ILE A 98 34.90 20.77 -8.89
N THR A 99 36.09 20.26 -9.12
CA THR A 99 37.24 20.39 -8.20
C THR A 99 38.46 20.90 -8.97
N GLY A 100 39.53 21.31 -8.27
CA GLY A 100 40.73 21.92 -8.89
C GLY A 100 40.54 23.41 -9.11
N LEU A 101 39.55 24.02 -8.48
CA LEU A 101 39.34 25.46 -8.35
C LEU A 101 39.70 25.88 -6.90
N ASP A 102 39.77 27.18 -6.65
CA ASP A 102 39.99 27.70 -5.28
C ASP A 102 38.93 27.21 -4.28
N GLN A 103 37.71 26.91 -4.80
CA GLN A 103 36.61 26.34 -4.04
C GLN A 103 36.05 25.13 -4.77
N LYS A 104 35.55 24.13 -4.00
CA LYS A 104 34.74 23.05 -4.57
C LYS A 104 33.38 23.59 -4.95
N VAL A 105 32.93 23.28 -6.16
CA VAL A 105 31.63 23.71 -6.68
C VAL A 105 30.78 22.50 -6.98
N SER A 106 29.53 22.55 -6.60
CA SER A 106 28.55 21.49 -6.88
C SER A 106 27.25 22.12 -7.37
N TYR A 107 26.72 21.57 -8.45
CA TYR A 107 25.44 21.98 -9.03
C TYR A 107 24.53 20.77 -9.16
N THR A 108 23.24 20.99 -9.03
CA THR A 108 22.22 19.97 -9.32
C THR A 108 21.46 20.38 -10.56
N VAL A 109 21.40 19.48 -11.55
CA VAL A 109 20.67 19.65 -12.81
C VAL A 109 19.55 18.65 -12.87
N LYS A 110 18.31 19.12 -13.13
CA LYS A 110 17.13 18.29 -13.32
C LYS A 110 16.62 18.40 -14.76
N PHE A 111 16.35 17.28 -15.39
CA PHE A 111 15.83 17.22 -16.75
C PHE A 111 14.30 17.25 -16.78
N PHE A 112 13.73 17.90 -17.77
CA PHE A 112 12.29 17.91 -18.04
C PHE A 112 12.03 17.87 -19.55
N SER A 113 10.84 17.50 -19.98
CA SER A 113 10.45 17.55 -21.39
C SER A 113 9.78 18.88 -21.72
N ILE A 114 10.21 19.52 -22.83
CA ILE A 114 9.58 20.75 -23.33
C ILE A 114 8.24 20.48 -24.03
N ASN A 115 8.00 19.22 -24.45
CA ASN A 115 6.71 18.79 -24.98
C ASN A 115 5.67 18.48 -23.89
N SER A 116 6.08 18.32 -22.63
CA SER A 116 5.17 18.55 -21.53
C SER A 116 4.99 20.08 -21.50
N SER A 117 3.92 20.59 -22.14
CA SER A 117 3.45 21.96 -21.93
C SER A 117 3.85 22.41 -20.53
N ALA A 118 4.58 23.53 -20.44
CA ALA A 118 5.13 24.12 -19.23
C ALA A 118 4.45 23.54 -18.00
N GLU A 119 5.21 23.10 -16.99
CA GLU A 119 4.59 22.96 -15.67
C GLU A 119 3.84 24.28 -15.44
N SER A 120 2.65 24.35 -16.04
CA SER A 120 1.60 25.16 -15.49
C SER A 120 1.59 24.72 -14.03
N ASP A 121 1.30 25.58 -13.13
CA ASP A 121 0.76 25.32 -11.79
C ASP A 121 -0.49 24.39 -11.88
N GLU A 122 -0.42 23.31 -12.65
CA GLU A 122 -1.40 22.26 -12.61
C GLU A 122 -1.25 21.61 -11.25
N LYS A 123 -1.97 22.20 -10.31
CA LYS A 123 -2.25 21.69 -8.98
C LYS A 123 -2.33 20.18 -9.09
N GLN A 124 -1.31 19.49 -8.56
CA GLN A 124 -1.24 18.03 -8.64
C GLN A 124 -2.58 17.43 -8.24
N LYS A 125 -3.13 16.59 -9.10
CA LYS A 125 -4.45 15.99 -8.89
C LYS A 125 -4.38 14.98 -7.76
N GLU A 126 -5.29 15.08 -6.83
CA GLU A 126 -5.39 14.14 -5.73
C GLU A 126 -5.92 12.79 -6.24
N SER A 127 -5.19 11.73 -5.97
CA SER A 127 -5.71 10.38 -6.17
C SER A 127 -6.70 10.04 -5.07
N LYS A 128 -7.83 9.45 -5.45
CA LYS A 128 -8.86 8.97 -4.52
C LYS A 128 -9.07 7.47 -4.72
N ILE A 129 -9.03 6.71 -3.61
CA ILE A 129 -9.34 5.28 -3.63
C ILE A 129 -10.75 5.08 -3.09
N THR A 130 -11.60 4.41 -3.85
CA THR A 130 -12.93 3.99 -3.44
C THR A 130 -12.92 2.50 -3.14
N ALA A 131 -13.14 2.15 -1.88
CA ALA A 131 -13.27 0.77 -1.40
C ALA A 131 -14.13 0.78 -0.13
N LYS A 132 -14.87 -0.31 0.11
CA LYS A 132 -15.75 -0.46 1.29
C LYS A 132 -15.19 -1.51 2.25
N ASN A 133 -15.57 -1.42 3.53
CA ASN A 133 -15.34 -2.49 4.49
C ASN A 133 -16.04 -3.77 4.02
N ILE A 134 -15.43 -4.90 4.27
CA ILE A 134 -15.89 -6.21 3.79
C ILE A 134 -16.20 -7.09 4.99
N THR A 135 -17.41 -7.67 4.99
CA THR A 135 -17.79 -8.72 5.93
C THR A 135 -18.14 -9.97 5.14
N LYS A 136 -17.46 -11.07 5.44
CA LYS A 136 -17.69 -12.38 4.80
C LYS A 136 -17.81 -13.48 5.84
N THR A 137 -18.67 -14.45 5.60
CA THR A 137 -18.59 -15.74 6.29
C THR A 137 -17.39 -16.52 5.74
N PHE A 138 -16.65 -17.18 6.59
CA PHE A 138 -15.51 -17.98 6.18
C PHE A 138 -15.87 -18.99 5.09
N SER A 139 -15.07 -19.02 4.04
CA SER A 139 -15.10 -20.02 2.98
C SER A 139 -13.70 -20.19 2.40
N THR A 140 -13.50 -21.23 1.63
CA THR A 140 -12.26 -21.47 0.87
C THR A 140 -12.27 -20.73 -0.49
N THR A 141 -13.41 -20.20 -0.90
CA THR A 141 -13.56 -19.44 -2.15
C THR A 141 -12.92 -18.06 -2.00
N THR A 142 -12.08 -17.69 -2.94
CA THR A 142 -11.46 -16.37 -3.01
C THR A 142 -12.45 -15.33 -3.53
N PHE A 143 -12.18 -14.03 -3.26
CA PHE A 143 -12.96 -12.92 -3.80
C PHE A 143 -12.08 -11.68 -4.02
N SER A 144 -12.53 -10.76 -4.86
CA SER A 144 -11.82 -9.52 -5.15
C SER A 144 -12.32 -8.37 -4.25
N ILE A 145 -11.40 -7.47 -3.87
CA ILE A 145 -11.73 -6.27 -3.08
C ILE A 145 -12.56 -5.28 -3.92
N ASN A 146 -12.40 -5.27 -5.24
CA ASN A 146 -13.08 -4.35 -6.16
C ASN A 146 -12.84 -2.87 -5.82
N ALA A 147 -11.63 -2.52 -5.38
CA ALA A 147 -11.23 -1.14 -5.18
C ALA A 147 -11.11 -0.42 -6.53
N LYS A 148 -11.53 0.85 -6.54
CA LYS A 148 -11.42 1.74 -7.71
C LYS A 148 -10.58 2.97 -7.34
N THR A 149 -9.91 3.57 -8.33
CA THR A 149 -9.19 4.82 -8.15
C THR A 149 -9.30 5.68 -9.42
N ASN A 150 -9.22 7.01 -9.25
CA ASN A 150 -9.00 7.94 -10.35
C ASN A 150 -7.51 8.14 -10.63
N GLY A 151 -6.61 7.71 -9.73
CA GLY A 151 -5.17 7.79 -9.91
C GLY A 151 -4.68 6.89 -11.04
N LYS A 152 -3.59 7.27 -11.70
CA LYS A 152 -3.01 6.54 -12.84
C LYS A 152 -1.94 5.53 -12.45
N GLY A 153 -1.47 5.59 -11.19
CA GLY A 153 -0.41 4.73 -10.68
C GLY A 153 -0.88 3.30 -10.36
N LYS A 154 0.10 2.42 -10.19
CA LYS A 154 -0.15 1.03 -9.83
C LYS A 154 -0.80 0.91 -8.46
N MET A 155 -1.88 0.12 -8.38
CA MET A 155 -2.55 -0.19 -7.13
C MET A 155 -1.90 -1.42 -6.46
N THR A 156 -1.70 -1.35 -5.16
CA THR A 156 -1.13 -2.43 -4.35
C THR A 156 -1.96 -2.65 -3.09
N TYR A 157 -1.87 -3.86 -2.53
CA TYR A 157 -2.67 -4.30 -1.39
C TYR A 157 -1.77 -4.96 -0.34
N LYS A 158 -2.01 -4.67 0.93
CA LYS A 158 -1.34 -5.31 2.05
C LYS A 158 -2.34 -5.59 3.18
N VAL A 159 -2.39 -6.84 3.65
CA VAL A 159 -3.16 -7.23 4.82
C VAL A 159 -2.33 -7.06 6.09
N ALA A 160 -2.94 -6.62 7.19
CA ALA A 160 -2.24 -6.39 8.45
C ALA A 160 -2.01 -7.69 9.24
N ASP A 161 -2.97 -8.61 9.22
CA ASP A 161 -2.85 -9.92 9.89
C ASP A 161 -3.00 -11.06 8.86
N GLU A 162 -1.88 -11.62 8.46
CA GLU A 162 -1.80 -12.71 7.50
C GLU A 162 -2.32 -14.07 8.03
N LYS A 163 -2.55 -14.19 9.33
CA LYS A 163 -3.21 -15.34 9.93
C LYS A 163 -4.71 -15.36 9.66
N ILE A 164 -5.33 -14.19 9.40
CA ILE A 164 -6.76 -14.06 9.11
C ILE A 164 -7.04 -14.16 7.61
N ALA A 165 -6.21 -13.51 6.77
CA ALA A 165 -6.38 -13.52 5.33
C ALA A 165 -5.05 -13.29 4.61
N ALA A 166 -4.98 -13.63 3.33
CA ALA A 166 -3.94 -13.19 2.40
C ALA A 166 -4.58 -12.37 1.28
N VAL A 167 -3.81 -11.45 0.69
CA VAL A 167 -4.24 -10.66 -0.46
C VAL A 167 -3.17 -10.71 -1.55
N SER A 168 -3.59 -10.94 -2.79
CA SER A 168 -2.69 -10.96 -3.94
C SER A 168 -2.39 -9.53 -4.44
N LYS A 169 -1.38 -9.39 -5.31
CA LYS A 169 -1.05 -8.13 -6.00
C LYS A 169 -2.24 -7.55 -6.82
N LYS A 170 -3.20 -8.40 -7.21
CA LYS A 170 -4.43 -8.01 -7.94
C LYS A 170 -5.62 -7.74 -7.03
N GLY A 171 -5.45 -7.76 -5.69
CA GLY A 171 -6.52 -7.53 -4.74
C GLY A 171 -7.47 -8.71 -4.53
N VAL A 172 -7.04 -9.93 -4.88
CA VAL A 172 -7.79 -11.16 -4.61
C VAL A 172 -7.47 -11.63 -3.20
N VAL A 173 -8.51 -11.84 -2.39
CA VAL A 173 -8.41 -12.23 -0.98
C VAL A 173 -8.69 -13.72 -0.81
N THR A 174 -7.83 -14.38 -0.03
CA THR A 174 -8.01 -15.75 0.46
C THR A 174 -8.20 -15.71 1.98
N LEU A 175 -9.30 -16.24 2.49
CA LEU A 175 -9.57 -16.30 3.92
C LEU A 175 -8.83 -17.48 4.55
N LYS A 176 -8.18 -17.25 5.69
CA LYS A 176 -7.42 -18.28 6.44
C LYS A 176 -8.05 -18.61 7.77
N ASN A 177 -8.62 -17.61 8.46
CA ASN A 177 -9.22 -17.78 9.79
C ASN A 177 -10.34 -16.78 10.04
N TYR A 178 -11.12 -16.98 11.10
CA TYR A 178 -12.07 -16.01 11.62
C TYR A 178 -11.35 -14.84 12.29
N GLY A 179 -11.95 -13.68 12.28
CA GLY A 179 -11.40 -12.51 12.95
C GLY A 179 -11.64 -11.23 12.15
N GLU A 180 -11.01 -10.16 12.61
CA GLU A 180 -11.01 -8.87 11.93
C GLU A 180 -9.57 -8.44 11.66
N THR A 181 -9.31 -7.97 10.43
CA THR A 181 -8.03 -7.42 10.02
C THR A 181 -8.21 -6.19 9.15
N LYS A 182 -7.15 -5.41 8.99
CA LYS A 182 -7.11 -4.27 8.09
C LYS A 182 -6.45 -4.65 6.78
N ILE A 183 -6.94 -4.06 5.68
CA ILE A 183 -6.30 -4.14 4.38
C ILE A 183 -5.97 -2.71 3.95
N LYS A 184 -4.67 -2.43 3.80
CA LYS A 184 -4.17 -1.17 3.25
C LYS A 184 -4.13 -1.30 1.73
N ILE A 185 -4.74 -0.34 1.05
CA ILE A 185 -4.76 -0.19 -0.40
C ILE A 185 -3.99 1.08 -0.72
N ARG A 186 -3.02 0.99 -1.62
CA ARG A 186 -2.23 2.14 -2.06
C ARG A 186 -2.23 2.23 -3.57
N VAL A 187 -2.38 3.43 -4.09
CA VAL A 187 -2.08 3.79 -5.48
C VAL A 187 -0.81 4.63 -5.50
N ALA A 188 0.14 4.26 -6.35
CA ALA A 188 1.38 5.01 -6.52
C ALA A 188 1.11 6.36 -7.21
N ALA A 189 1.99 7.34 -7.01
CA ALA A 189 1.99 8.54 -7.83
C ALA A 189 2.28 8.18 -9.29
N SER A 190 1.64 8.85 -10.25
CA SER A 190 1.88 8.66 -11.69
C SER A 190 1.37 9.86 -12.48
N GLY A 191 2.22 10.41 -13.35
CA GLY A 191 1.95 11.65 -14.04
C GLY A 191 1.66 12.78 -13.05
N ASN A 192 0.62 13.56 -13.27
CA ASN A 192 0.21 14.65 -12.39
C ASN A 192 -0.70 14.19 -11.21
N TYR A 193 -0.80 12.88 -10.93
CA TYR A 193 -1.56 12.35 -9.81
C TYR A 193 -0.65 11.99 -8.63
N LYS A 194 -1.00 12.47 -7.43
CA LYS A 194 -0.32 12.09 -6.19
C LYS A 194 -0.61 10.64 -5.81
N ALA A 195 0.26 10.06 -5.00
CA ALA A 195 -0.04 8.78 -4.34
C ALA A 195 -1.20 8.95 -3.36
N ALA A 196 -1.97 7.87 -3.15
CA ALA A 196 -3.01 7.83 -2.12
C ALA A 196 -3.04 6.48 -1.42
N GLU A 197 -3.54 6.48 -0.19
CA GLU A 197 -3.74 5.27 0.60
C GLU A 197 -5.16 5.24 1.17
N LYS A 198 -5.71 4.04 1.29
CA LYS A 198 -6.97 3.77 1.98
C LYS A 198 -6.89 2.47 2.74
N THR A 199 -7.38 2.49 3.96
CA THR A 199 -7.49 1.28 4.79
C THR A 199 -8.95 0.90 4.91
N ILE A 200 -9.24 -0.38 4.65
CA ILE A 200 -10.55 -0.99 4.87
C ILE A 200 -10.46 -2.08 5.93
N THR A 201 -11.60 -2.38 6.55
CA THR A 201 -11.72 -3.49 7.51
C THR A 201 -12.28 -4.72 6.80
N LEU A 202 -11.62 -5.85 6.99
CA LEU A 202 -12.12 -7.19 6.62
C LEU A 202 -12.55 -7.91 7.89
N THR A 203 -13.83 -8.25 7.99
CA THR A 203 -14.41 -9.07 9.08
C THR A 203 -14.77 -10.44 8.54
N VAL A 204 -14.13 -11.49 9.06
CA VAL A 204 -14.38 -12.88 8.69
C VAL A 204 -15.20 -13.54 9.80
N LYS A 205 -16.48 -13.80 9.51
CA LYS A 205 -17.42 -14.44 10.45
C LYS A 205 -17.23 -15.96 10.49
N PRO A 206 -17.41 -16.59 11.66
CA PRO A 206 -17.55 -18.04 11.77
C PRO A 206 -18.66 -18.61 10.85
N VAL A 207 -18.47 -19.82 10.41
CA VAL A 207 -19.52 -20.57 9.69
C VAL A 207 -20.71 -20.87 10.62
N LYS A 208 -21.84 -21.20 10.01
CA LYS A 208 -23.04 -21.65 10.75
C LYS A 208 -22.71 -22.86 11.61
N ALA A 209 -22.98 -22.79 12.90
CA ALA A 209 -22.73 -23.89 13.83
C ALA A 209 -23.63 -25.09 13.51
N LYS A 210 -23.06 -26.29 13.67
CA LYS A 210 -23.80 -27.55 13.46
C LYS A 210 -24.18 -28.16 14.80
N THR A 211 -25.48 -28.17 15.10
CA THR A 211 -26.03 -28.83 16.29
C THR A 211 -26.00 -30.35 16.13
N GLY A 212 -25.68 -31.04 17.21
CA GLY A 212 -25.87 -32.48 17.39
C GLY A 212 -27.20 -32.79 18.07
N SER A 213 -27.16 -33.53 19.16
CA SER A 213 -28.37 -33.92 19.94
C SER A 213 -28.81 -32.81 20.90
N LEU A 214 -30.14 -32.73 21.08
CA LEU A 214 -30.77 -31.92 22.14
C LEU A 214 -31.74 -32.83 22.87
N LYS A 215 -31.49 -33.07 24.15
CA LYS A 215 -32.30 -33.99 24.98
C LYS A 215 -32.62 -33.40 26.34
N SER A 216 -33.80 -33.65 26.84
CA SER A 216 -34.10 -33.36 28.24
C SER A 216 -33.39 -34.40 29.15
N THR A 217 -32.65 -33.93 30.14
CA THR A 217 -31.79 -34.78 31.01
C THR A 217 -32.39 -35.01 32.40
N ALA A 218 -33.11 -34.02 32.92
CA ALA A 218 -33.78 -34.10 34.22
C ALA A 218 -34.90 -33.04 34.26
N LYS A 219 -35.64 -33.02 35.37
CA LYS A 219 -36.69 -32.00 35.62
C LYS A 219 -36.13 -30.59 35.35
N GLY A 220 -36.83 -29.82 34.53
CA GLY A 220 -36.42 -28.45 34.18
C GLY A 220 -35.01 -28.31 33.59
N SER A 221 -34.52 -29.29 32.82
CA SER A 221 -33.20 -29.20 32.20
C SER A 221 -33.13 -29.88 30.85
N PHE A 222 -32.17 -29.42 30.01
CA PHE A 222 -31.76 -30.08 28.77
C PHE A 222 -30.25 -30.05 28.59
N ALA A 223 -29.74 -30.95 27.79
CA ALA A 223 -28.37 -30.96 27.31
C ALA A 223 -28.35 -30.79 25.79
N LEU A 224 -27.55 -29.86 25.30
CA LEU A 224 -27.24 -29.62 23.88
C LEU A 224 -25.86 -30.15 23.59
N LYS A 225 -25.70 -30.91 22.50
CA LYS A 225 -24.39 -31.27 21.90
C LYS A 225 -24.27 -30.62 20.54
N TRP A 226 -23.03 -30.30 20.11
CA TRP A 226 -22.74 -29.71 18.79
C TRP A 226 -21.41 -30.17 18.27
N LYS A 227 -21.17 -29.91 16.97
CA LYS A 227 -19.87 -30.22 16.32
C LYS A 227 -18.85 -29.14 16.67
N GLN A 228 -17.64 -29.55 17.06
CA GLN A 228 -16.55 -28.63 17.33
C GLN A 228 -16.22 -27.75 16.11
N ASP A 229 -16.04 -26.47 16.35
CA ASP A 229 -15.46 -25.51 15.40
C ASP A 229 -14.06 -25.12 15.90
N LYS A 230 -13.02 -25.72 15.31
CA LYS A 230 -11.63 -25.54 15.75
C LYS A 230 -11.11 -24.10 15.57
N LYS A 231 -11.73 -23.30 14.67
CA LYS A 231 -11.33 -21.91 14.41
C LYS A 231 -12.03 -20.90 15.34
N ALA A 232 -13.10 -21.30 15.98
CA ALA A 232 -13.84 -20.45 16.92
C ALA A 232 -13.08 -20.24 18.24
N THR A 233 -13.43 -19.20 18.99
CA THR A 233 -13.03 -19.04 20.39
C THR A 233 -13.97 -19.81 21.30
N GLY A 234 -15.25 -19.83 20.96
CA GLY A 234 -16.27 -20.52 21.73
C GLY A 234 -17.64 -20.42 21.08
N TYR A 235 -18.69 -20.56 21.88
CA TYR A 235 -20.07 -20.67 21.41
C TYR A 235 -21.02 -19.82 22.24
N ILE A 236 -22.11 -19.38 21.64
CA ILE A 236 -23.23 -18.73 22.31
C ILE A 236 -24.47 -19.56 22.04
N ILE A 237 -25.05 -20.09 23.12
CA ILE A 237 -26.30 -20.86 23.11
C ILE A 237 -27.41 -19.91 23.48
N GLN A 238 -28.45 -19.83 22.63
CA GLN A 238 -29.67 -19.12 22.92
C GLN A 238 -30.83 -20.11 23.06
N TYR A 239 -31.69 -19.86 24.03
CA TYR A 239 -32.89 -20.64 24.23
C TYR A 239 -34.04 -19.74 24.67
N SER A 240 -35.26 -20.10 24.28
CA SER A 240 -36.47 -19.36 24.55
C SER A 240 -37.69 -20.30 24.52
N THR A 241 -38.77 -19.91 25.16
CA THR A 241 -40.08 -20.51 24.96
C THR A 241 -40.80 -19.96 23.74
N ASP A 242 -40.28 -18.89 23.18
CA ASP A 242 -40.77 -18.29 21.92
C ASP A 242 -39.94 -18.77 20.72
N LYS A 243 -40.65 -19.32 19.70
CA LYS A 243 -40.04 -19.85 18.47
C LYS A 243 -39.28 -18.77 17.67
N ARG A 244 -39.71 -17.52 17.73
CA ARG A 244 -39.11 -16.41 16.97
C ARG A 244 -37.90 -15.81 17.69
N PHE A 245 -37.67 -16.15 18.95
CA PHE A 245 -36.65 -15.54 19.79
C PHE A 245 -36.80 -14.02 19.95
N GLU A 246 -38.02 -13.54 20.00
CA GLU A 246 -38.38 -12.14 20.26
C GLU A 246 -38.59 -11.88 21.75
N LYS A 247 -39.11 -12.89 22.45
CA LYS A 247 -39.43 -12.82 23.90
C LYS A 247 -38.74 -13.92 24.68
N ASN A 248 -38.48 -13.64 25.98
CA ASN A 248 -37.91 -14.60 26.96
C ASN A 248 -36.59 -15.26 26.46
N VAL A 249 -35.78 -14.56 25.69
CA VAL A 249 -34.52 -15.07 25.17
C VAL A 249 -33.48 -15.07 26.28
N LYS A 250 -32.93 -16.24 26.56
CA LYS A 250 -31.77 -16.41 27.44
C LYS A 250 -30.57 -16.86 26.63
N SER A 251 -29.38 -16.40 27.05
CA SER A 251 -28.10 -16.72 26.37
C SER A 251 -27.11 -17.27 27.37
N THR A 252 -26.34 -18.26 26.96
CA THR A 252 -25.18 -18.77 27.70
C THR A 252 -23.96 -18.80 26.80
N THR A 253 -22.87 -18.25 27.28
CA THR A 253 -21.57 -18.27 26.54
C THR A 253 -20.74 -19.46 27.05
N VAL A 254 -20.14 -20.15 26.07
CA VAL A 254 -19.15 -21.20 26.27
C VAL A 254 -17.83 -20.68 25.73
N SER A 255 -16.87 -20.42 26.63
CA SER A 255 -15.61 -19.71 26.28
C SER A 255 -14.52 -20.61 25.65
N SER A 256 -14.77 -21.90 25.53
CA SER A 256 -13.83 -22.85 24.93
C SER A 256 -14.43 -23.51 23.69
N ASN A 257 -13.69 -23.49 22.60
CA ASN A 257 -14.09 -24.19 21.37
C ASN A 257 -13.96 -25.73 21.49
N ARG A 258 -13.25 -26.24 22.49
CA ARG A 258 -13.14 -27.67 22.77
C ARG A 258 -14.39 -28.26 23.43
N THR A 259 -15.18 -27.42 24.09
CA THR A 259 -16.45 -27.81 24.68
C THR A 259 -17.48 -28.05 23.58
N THR A 260 -18.05 -29.24 23.52
CA THR A 260 -19.03 -29.64 22.51
C THR A 260 -20.37 -30.09 23.10
N SER A 261 -20.55 -29.87 24.40
CA SER A 261 -21.82 -30.11 25.09
C SER A 261 -22.02 -29.15 26.28
N LYS A 262 -23.29 -28.84 26.58
CA LYS A 262 -23.65 -28.03 27.73
C LYS A 262 -25.01 -28.44 28.25
N LYS A 263 -25.09 -28.65 29.55
CA LYS A 263 -26.37 -28.80 30.27
C LYS A 263 -26.87 -27.43 30.70
N ILE A 264 -28.12 -27.15 30.43
CA ILE A 264 -28.86 -25.96 30.86
C ILE A 264 -29.95 -26.41 31.80
N GLY A 265 -29.93 -25.89 33.01
CA GLY A 265 -30.91 -26.21 34.06
C GLY A 265 -31.66 -24.98 34.57
N LYS A 266 -32.40 -25.15 35.66
CA LYS A 266 -33.23 -24.10 36.28
C LYS A 266 -34.28 -23.54 35.30
N LEU A 267 -34.83 -24.42 34.47
CA LEU A 267 -35.89 -24.12 33.51
C LEU A 267 -37.24 -24.55 34.06
N LYS A 268 -38.32 -24.02 33.48
CA LYS A 268 -39.68 -24.50 33.82
C LYS A 268 -39.84 -25.95 33.36
N ALA A 269 -40.29 -26.82 34.27
CA ALA A 269 -40.58 -28.24 33.98
C ALA A 269 -41.78 -28.37 33.03
N GLY A 270 -41.75 -29.37 32.16
CA GLY A 270 -42.82 -29.64 31.21
C GLY A 270 -43.01 -28.57 30.11
N LYS A 271 -42.08 -27.62 29.96
CA LYS A 271 -42.16 -26.56 28.99
C LYS A 271 -41.33 -26.86 27.75
N LYS A 272 -41.85 -26.43 26.58
CA LYS A 272 -41.17 -26.50 25.30
C LYS A 272 -40.16 -25.32 25.18
N TYR A 273 -38.92 -25.64 24.87
CA TYR A 273 -37.88 -24.69 24.57
C TYR A 273 -37.41 -24.84 23.15
N TYR A 274 -37.14 -23.69 22.50
CA TYR A 274 -36.45 -23.55 21.24
C TYR A 274 -35.02 -23.19 21.53
N VAL A 275 -34.06 -23.87 20.86
CA VAL A 275 -32.62 -23.74 21.15
C VAL A 275 -31.85 -23.58 19.88
N ARG A 276 -30.97 -22.62 19.85
CA ARG A 276 -30.01 -22.38 18.75
C ARG A 276 -28.63 -22.03 19.29
N ILE A 277 -27.58 -22.24 18.51
CA ILE A 277 -26.20 -21.99 18.87
C ILE A 277 -25.46 -21.31 17.73
N CYS A 278 -24.51 -20.43 18.02
CA CYS A 278 -23.55 -19.95 17.05
C CYS A 278 -22.12 -20.03 17.60
N SER A 279 -21.16 -20.23 16.72
CA SER A 279 -19.75 -20.02 17.03
C SER A 279 -19.42 -18.52 17.11
N TYR A 280 -18.46 -18.14 17.94
CA TYR A 280 -17.91 -16.79 17.91
C TYR A 280 -16.38 -16.81 17.92
N LYS A 281 -15.79 -15.77 17.36
CA LYS A 281 -14.35 -15.49 17.43
C LYS A 281 -14.13 -14.19 18.19
N LYS A 282 -13.29 -14.22 19.24
CA LYS A 282 -12.83 -13.01 19.91
C LYS A 282 -11.70 -12.39 19.07
N SER A 283 -11.87 -11.16 18.65
CA SER A 283 -10.92 -10.41 17.82
C SER A 283 -11.04 -8.93 18.14
N GLY A 284 -9.91 -8.24 18.44
CA GLY A 284 -9.93 -6.81 18.78
C GLY A 284 -10.86 -6.44 19.94
N GLY A 285 -10.94 -7.29 20.97
CA GLY A 285 -11.85 -7.07 22.13
C GLY A 285 -13.32 -7.38 21.87
N LYS A 286 -13.73 -7.69 20.63
CA LYS A 286 -15.12 -7.96 20.22
C LYS A 286 -15.36 -9.44 19.95
N ASN A 287 -16.61 -9.88 20.13
CA ASN A 287 -17.05 -11.22 19.74
C ASN A 287 -17.71 -11.16 18.35
N ILE A 288 -16.99 -11.63 17.34
CA ILE A 288 -17.51 -11.77 15.97
C ILE A 288 -18.35 -13.06 15.93
N LYS A 289 -19.66 -12.93 15.83
CA LYS A 289 -20.61 -14.04 15.83
C LYS A 289 -20.85 -14.56 14.43
N GLY A 290 -20.87 -15.90 14.27
CA GLY A 290 -21.37 -16.57 13.09
C GLY A 290 -22.90 -16.61 13.05
N ALA A 291 -23.44 -17.19 11.98
CA ALA A 291 -24.87 -17.46 11.91
C ALA A 291 -25.28 -18.51 12.96
N TYR A 292 -26.47 -18.32 13.52
CA TYR A 292 -27.05 -19.35 14.39
C TYR A 292 -27.36 -20.62 13.59
N SER A 293 -27.25 -21.76 14.30
CA SER A 293 -27.74 -23.05 13.80
C SER A 293 -29.24 -23.02 13.53
N ASP A 294 -29.72 -24.03 12.86
CA ASP A 294 -31.15 -24.33 12.84
C ASP A 294 -31.67 -24.51 14.28
N VAL A 295 -32.93 -24.09 14.47
CA VAL A 295 -33.59 -24.17 15.78
C VAL A 295 -33.96 -25.63 16.05
N LYS A 296 -33.54 -26.11 17.22
CA LYS A 296 -34.00 -27.40 17.77
C LYS A 296 -34.98 -27.16 18.88
N THR A 297 -35.84 -28.13 19.14
CA THR A 297 -36.83 -28.05 20.19
C THR A 297 -36.69 -29.19 21.19
N VAL A 298 -36.99 -28.91 22.45
CA VAL A 298 -36.99 -29.88 23.55
C VAL A 298 -38.11 -29.54 24.54
N ILE A 299 -38.78 -30.56 25.06
CA ILE A 299 -39.67 -30.40 26.20
C ILE A 299 -38.93 -30.90 27.40
N THR A 300 -38.79 -30.04 28.43
CA THR A 300 -38.13 -30.40 29.71
C THR A 300 -38.98 -31.41 30.45
N LYS A 301 -38.33 -32.38 31.11
CA LYS A 301 -39.04 -33.35 32.00
C LYS A 301 -39.80 -32.60 33.10
N LYS A 302 -40.94 -33.17 33.49
CA LYS A 302 -41.76 -32.73 34.61
C LYS A 302 -41.13 -33.08 35.96
#